data_daba0d44b59434c2e9ff4a724777a18e
#
_entry.id   daba0d44b59434c2e9ff4a724777a18e
#
_cell.length_a   1.000
_cell.length_b   1.000
_cell.length_c   1.000
_cell.angle_alpha   90.00
_cell.angle_beta   90.00
_cell.angle_gamma   90.00
#
_symmetry.space_group_name_H-M   'P 1'
#
loop_
_entity.id
_entity.type
_entity.pdbx_description
1 polymer ?
#
loop_
_entity_poly.entity_id
_entity_poly.type
_entity_poly.pdbx_seq_one_letter_code
_entity_poly.pdbx_strand_id
1 'polypeptide(L)'
;MTLTRRNAILSAAALTGLPLLLPSQARAQEVGAGATDVNLEEWTLIDSLSDNFDTPLDPSRWHKGLWYPASGVGAFRDENAEASDGVLHLWARAEHHEGRDHTFGAVESVFDTPGVCSYVEVRARALPSAAHVLSAVWLQSSNLDGQNALAADPNPEIDVQETFDFHAMTSATHIWPGNTEADHRSFGGHTYASAEDVSADYHLYGVERREGEVLLYWDRHLAWRLPAPDPSLWRMSRHVVLSLEGHLGRAHDPALPASFDIDYVHTYYRTPAQVQPDGDVRVLDPQGRALTLGSGGVTLSTSTGEDTHWHLRRQDDLTYVLSSPSGAVLGAASANGYAGGGLVATTAAGTGTDIAGSRYRWHVLSVEGGVRMRSKLSGLALSSGDDQPVTGEEEQATTWRIEALSPQQEELPSFVAVQKDNPRATILRGDWDGDGTVSYAVRLGTRVVFYNENRTHAPVVAAVSLGRPSDAVHVGDWDGDGRDTLALQRGQRVLLQTDLSSSATTRGQPRRPRQGAQAVGGRARLSPVTISVPTGGAGSRGGPGPGRELDPHR
;
A
#
# COMPACT_ATOMS: atom_id res chain seq x y z
N MET A 1 33.46 5.90 -17.67
CA MET A 1 32.23 6.73 -17.65
C MET A 1 31.08 5.77 -17.50
N THR A 2 30.61 5.60 -16.30
CA THR A 2 29.44 4.76 -16.01
C THR A 2 28.23 5.64 -16.31
N LEU A 3 27.57 5.40 -17.43
CA LEU A 3 26.28 6.00 -17.73
C LEU A 3 25.28 5.49 -16.68
N THR A 4 24.54 6.38 -16.05
CA THR A 4 23.46 5.99 -15.14
C THR A 4 22.36 5.31 -15.94
N ARG A 5 21.66 4.34 -15.35
CA ARG A 5 20.62 3.53 -16.00
C ARG A 5 19.58 4.33 -16.79
N ARG A 6 19.24 5.53 -16.36
CA ARG A 6 18.25 6.39 -17.03
C ARG A 6 18.79 7.25 -18.16
N ASN A 7 20.09 7.49 -18.21
CA ASN A 7 20.68 8.26 -19.32
C ASN A 7 20.55 7.54 -20.68
N ALA A 8 20.44 6.20 -20.68
CA ALA A 8 20.24 5.43 -21.91
C ALA A 8 18.84 5.59 -22.51
N ILE A 9 17.82 5.77 -21.67
CA ILE A 9 16.43 5.92 -22.13
C ILE A 9 16.25 7.18 -22.98
N LEU A 10 16.91 8.27 -22.60
CA LEU A 10 16.87 9.53 -23.35
C LEU A 10 17.89 9.60 -24.51
N SER A 11 18.97 8.82 -24.44
CA SER A 11 19.97 8.80 -25.52
C SER A 11 19.42 8.18 -26.82
N ALA A 12 18.46 7.27 -26.73
CA ALA A 12 17.77 6.72 -27.91
C ALA A 12 16.87 7.74 -28.62
N ALA A 13 16.32 8.72 -27.88
CA ALA A 13 15.51 9.79 -28.46
C ALA A 13 16.33 10.97 -28.98
N ALA A 14 17.57 11.16 -28.50
CA ALA A 14 18.41 12.33 -28.83
C ALA A 14 19.36 12.10 -30.02
N LEU A 15 19.51 10.89 -30.54
CA LEU A 15 20.46 10.55 -31.62
C LEU A 15 19.91 10.63 -33.05
N THR A 16 18.65 10.93 -33.24
CA THR A 16 18.12 11.23 -34.56
C THR A 16 17.84 12.72 -34.68
N GLY A 17 18.81 13.47 -35.21
CA GLY A 17 18.66 14.88 -35.61
C GLY A 17 17.68 15.07 -36.78
N LEU A 18 16.52 14.45 -36.70
CA LEU A 18 15.35 14.72 -37.53
C LEU A 18 14.44 15.67 -36.76
N PRO A 19 13.89 16.71 -37.46
CA PRO A 19 12.87 17.53 -36.83
C PRO A 19 11.78 16.59 -36.30
N LEU A 20 11.40 16.77 -35.03
CA LEU A 20 10.21 16.15 -34.47
C LEU A 20 9.01 16.49 -35.37
N LEU A 21 8.81 15.71 -36.42
CA LEU A 21 7.51 15.49 -36.97
C LEU A 21 6.78 14.77 -35.83
N LEU A 22 6.01 15.52 -35.07
CA LEU A 22 4.95 14.98 -34.24
C LEU A 22 4.26 13.93 -35.10
N PRO A 23 4.27 12.65 -34.72
CA PRO A 23 3.48 11.67 -35.44
C PRO A 23 2.04 12.22 -35.39
N SER A 24 1.50 12.44 -36.57
CA SER A 24 0.13 12.82 -36.76
C SER A 24 -0.72 12.00 -35.81
N GLN A 25 -1.29 12.66 -34.81
CA GLN A 25 -2.41 12.20 -33.99
C GLN A 25 -2.67 10.69 -34.11
N ALA A 26 -1.86 9.86 -33.43
CA ALA A 26 -2.42 8.64 -32.89
C ALA A 26 -3.54 9.18 -31.97
N ARG A 27 -4.77 9.19 -32.46
CA ARG A 27 -5.95 9.40 -31.63
C ARG A 27 -5.72 8.57 -30.40
N ALA A 28 -5.67 9.24 -29.22
CA ALA A 28 -5.83 8.57 -27.97
C ALA A 28 -6.95 7.55 -28.23
N GLN A 29 -6.65 6.27 -28.07
CA GLN A 29 -7.69 5.26 -28.15
C GLN A 29 -8.55 5.63 -26.97
N GLU A 30 -9.69 6.30 -27.25
CA GLU A 30 -10.64 6.70 -26.21
C GLU A 30 -10.82 5.46 -25.36
N VAL A 31 -10.48 5.59 -24.08
CA VAL A 31 -10.76 4.56 -23.09
C VAL A 31 -12.25 4.32 -23.24
N GLY A 32 -12.63 3.17 -23.80
CA GLY A 32 -13.98 2.92 -24.27
C GLY A 32 -14.98 3.14 -23.15
N ALA A 33 -16.19 3.55 -23.47
CA ALA A 33 -17.32 3.73 -22.56
C ALA A 33 -17.50 2.48 -21.66
N GLY A 34 -16.89 2.50 -20.46
CA GLY A 34 -16.74 1.38 -19.53
C GLY A 34 -15.48 1.46 -18.67
N ALA A 35 -14.61 2.44 -18.92
CA ALA A 35 -13.49 2.72 -18.03
C ALA A 35 -14.03 3.27 -16.72
N THR A 36 -13.80 2.54 -15.63
CA THR A 36 -14.30 2.90 -14.31
C THR A 36 -13.23 3.61 -13.53
N ASP A 37 -13.62 4.65 -12.84
CA ASP A 37 -12.81 5.30 -11.81
C ASP A 37 -12.43 4.30 -10.72
N VAL A 38 -11.35 4.58 -9.99
CA VAL A 38 -10.99 3.76 -8.82
C VAL A 38 -12.08 3.86 -7.77
N ASN A 39 -12.72 2.73 -7.47
CA ASN A 39 -13.64 2.62 -6.35
C ASN A 39 -12.88 2.12 -5.11
N LEU A 40 -12.46 3.03 -4.23
CA LEU A 40 -11.72 2.67 -3.02
C LEU A 40 -12.48 1.79 -2.03
N GLU A 41 -13.80 1.62 -2.18
CA GLU A 41 -14.58 0.69 -1.34
C GLU A 41 -14.19 -0.78 -1.57
N GLU A 42 -13.63 -1.08 -2.74
CA GLU A 42 -13.14 -2.42 -3.08
C GLU A 42 -11.72 -2.71 -2.57
N TRP A 43 -11.08 -1.74 -1.94
CA TRP A 43 -9.68 -1.77 -1.57
C TRP A 43 -9.48 -1.60 -0.06
N THR A 44 -8.51 -2.28 0.47
CA THR A 44 -8.05 -2.12 1.85
C THR A 44 -6.73 -1.37 1.85
N LEU A 45 -6.69 -0.21 2.53
CA LEU A 45 -5.45 0.52 2.77
C LEU A 45 -4.52 -0.32 3.65
N ILE A 46 -3.26 -0.39 3.28
CA ILE A 46 -2.21 -1.04 4.06
C ILE A 46 -1.37 0.06 4.73
N ASP A 47 -1.66 0.36 5.99
CA ASP A 47 -0.96 1.43 6.71
C ASP A 47 0.54 1.18 6.84
N SER A 48 0.96 -0.08 7.02
CA SER A 48 2.38 -0.45 7.11
C SER A 48 3.17 -0.19 5.82
N LEU A 49 2.48 -0.07 4.68
CA LEU A 49 3.04 0.21 3.36
C LEU A 49 2.59 1.59 2.83
N SER A 50 2.18 2.50 3.72
CA SER A 50 1.65 3.82 3.39
C SER A 50 2.25 4.88 4.30
N ASP A 51 2.36 6.11 3.82
CA ASP A 51 2.87 7.24 4.62
C ASP A 51 2.12 8.53 4.27
N ASN A 52 1.80 9.33 5.29
CA ASN A 52 1.21 10.66 5.16
C ASN A 52 2.23 11.76 5.50
N PHE A 53 3.47 11.39 5.76
CA PHE A 53 4.57 12.29 6.13
C PHE A 53 4.26 13.23 7.30
N ASP A 54 3.38 12.80 8.22
CA ASP A 54 3.01 13.55 9.43
C ASP A 54 4.17 13.66 10.43
N THR A 55 5.24 12.89 10.24
CA THR A 55 6.47 12.86 11.05
C THR A 55 7.69 12.95 10.13
N PRO A 56 8.87 13.33 10.67
CA PRO A 56 10.11 13.22 9.90
C PRO A 56 10.31 11.82 9.31
N LEU A 57 10.99 11.73 8.17
CA LEU A 57 11.25 10.45 7.50
C LEU A 57 11.90 9.45 8.45
N ASP A 58 11.24 8.32 8.62
CA ASP A 58 11.76 7.18 9.37
C ASP A 58 12.68 6.35 8.48
N PRO A 59 13.97 6.21 8.80
CA PRO A 59 14.92 5.43 8.00
C PRO A 59 14.60 3.93 7.93
N SER A 60 13.74 3.42 8.80
CA SER A 60 13.22 2.05 8.69
C SER A 60 12.12 1.93 7.63
N ARG A 61 11.62 3.03 7.10
CA ARG A 61 10.56 3.09 6.09
C ARG A 61 11.02 3.71 4.78
N TRP A 62 11.91 4.69 4.84
CA TRP A 62 12.39 5.45 3.69
C TRP A 62 13.91 5.56 3.70
N HIS A 63 14.52 5.13 2.63
CA HIS A 63 15.91 5.39 2.33
C HIS A 63 16.03 6.71 1.58
N LYS A 64 16.98 7.56 1.98
CA LYS A 64 17.29 8.81 1.26
C LYS A 64 18.33 8.56 0.19
N GLY A 65 18.18 9.20 -0.97
CA GLY A 65 18.99 8.95 -2.14
C GLY A 65 18.54 7.70 -2.91
N LEU A 66 19.28 7.37 -3.96
CA LEU A 66 19.07 6.21 -4.82
C LEU A 66 20.36 5.39 -4.90
N TRP A 67 20.31 4.20 -5.51
CA TRP A 67 21.49 3.32 -5.70
C TRP A 67 22.51 3.85 -6.71
N TYR A 68 22.22 4.95 -7.36
CA TYR A 68 23.16 5.73 -8.15
C TYR A 68 23.29 7.14 -7.55
N PRO A 69 24.50 7.73 -7.51
CA PRO A 69 24.74 8.93 -6.71
C PRO A 69 24.28 10.23 -7.36
N ALA A 70 23.99 10.21 -8.67
CA ALA A 70 23.66 11.41 -9.43
C ALA A 70 22.85 11.09 -10.68
N SER A 71 22.00 12.03 -11.08
CA SER A 71 21.25 12.01 -12.32
C SER A 71 21.53 13.29 -13.12
N GLY A 72 22.08 13.12 -14.33
CA GLY A 72 22.39 14.22 -15.23
C GLY A 72 23.29 15.29 -14.58
N VAL A 73 22.75 16.50 -14.40
CA VAL A 73 23.46 17.67 -13.85
C VAL A 73 23.46 17.75 -12.33
N GLY A 74 22.71 16.89 -11.63
CA GLY A 74 22.53 16.94 -10.18
C GLY A 74 23.05 15.71 -9.45
N ALA A 75 23.59 15.91 -8.24
CA ALA A 75 23.93 14.87 -7.28
C ALA A 75 22.79 14.72 -6.26
N PHE A 76 22.51 13.49 -5.82
CA PHE A 76 21.56 13.27 -4.73
C PHE A 76 22.17 13.64 -3.39
N ARG A 77 21.36 14.28 -2.55
CA ARG A 77 21.73 14.62 -1.17
C ARG A 77 20.58 14.34 -0.21
N ASP A 78 20.92 13.75 0.93
CA ASP A 78 19.96 13.42 1.99
C ASP A 78 19.26 14.66 2.54
N GLU A 79 19.95 15.81 2.59
CA GLU A 79 19.42 17.09 3.05
C GLU A 79 18.37 17.69 2.11
N ASN A 80 18.25 17.16 0.91
CA ASN A 80 17.24 17.55 -0.07
C ASN A 80 15.96 16.72 0.03
N ALA A 81 15.86 15.80 0.99
CA ALA A 81 14.64 15.04 1.29
C ALA A 81 14.21 15.30 2.73
N GLU A 82 13.11 16.02 2.92
CA GLU A 82 12.62 16.44 4.23
C GLU A 82 11.10 16.29 4.32
N ALA A 83 10.61 15.65 5.38
CA ALA A 83 9.20 15.62 5.71
C ALA A 83 8.91 16.64 6.81
N SER A 84 8.05 17.61 6.51
CA SER A 84 7.62 18.65 7.44
C SER A 84 6.19 19.09 7.14
N ASP A 85 5.45 19.47 8.17
CA ASP A 85 4.07 19.95 8.07
C ASP A 85 3.10 19.00 7.33
N GLY A 86 3.39 17.68 7.36
CA GLY A 86 2.59 16.65 6.69
C GLY A 86 2.87 16.54 5.18
N VAL A 87 4.02 17.00 4.72
CA VAL A 87 4.45 16.94 3.32
C VAL A 87 5.90 16.49 3.25
N LEU A 88 6.21 15.57 2.35
CA LEU A 88 7.58 15.28 1.95
C LEU A 88 8.00 16.25 0.84
N HIS A 89 9.05 17.01 1.09
CA HIS A 89 9.68 17.91 0.14
C HIS A 89 10.94 17.28 -0.43
N LEU A 90 10.99 17.08 -1.74
CA LEU A 90 12.21 16.75 -2.45
C LEU A 90 12.69 18.01 -3.16
N TRP A 91 13.84 18.54 -2.72
CA TRP A 91 14.37 19.81 -3.19
C TRP A 91 15.31 19.65 -4.37
N ALA A 92 15.17 20.52 -5.36
CA ALA A 92 16.20 20.83 -6.35
C ALA A 92 16.87 22.15 -5.97
N ARG A 93 18.21 22.18 -5.94
CA ARG A 93 18.99 23.34 -5.52
C ARG A 93 20.14 23.61 -6.50
N ALA A 94 20.42 24.89 -6.77
CA ALA A 94 21.65 25.33 -7.44
C ALA A 94 22.77 25.32 -6.39
N GLU A 95 23.39 24.17 -6.19
CA GLU A 95 24.41 23.92 -5.18
C GLU A 95 25.45 22.95 -5.72
N HIS A 96 26.74 23.34 -5.65
CA HIS A 96 27.82 22.49 -6.12
C HIS A 96 28.10 21.35 -5.13
N HIS A 97 28.04 20.12 -5.60
CA HIS A 97 28.33 18.92 -4.82
C HIS A 97 28.88 17.80 -5.72
N GLU A 98 29.97 17.16 -5.29
CA GLU A 98 30.60 16.02 -5.99
C GLU A 98 30.83 16.24 -7.51
N GLY A 99 31.21 17.45 -7.88
CA GLY A 99 31.49 17.81 -9.29
C GLY A 99 30.25 18.04 -10.14
N ARG A 100 29.11 18.23 -9.52
CA ARG A 100 27.83 18.65 -10.12
C ARG A 100 27.47 20.04 -9.63
N ASP A 101 26.80 20.82 -10.48
CA ASP A 101 26.40 22.20 -10.14
C ASP A 101 25.03 22.28 -9.46
N HIS A 102 24.32 21.15 -9.37
CA HIS A 102 23.00 21.04 -8.76
C HIS A 102 22.93 19.86 -7.81
N THR A 103 22.00 19.93 -6.86
CA THR A 103 21.69 18.84 -5.95
C THR A 103 20.19 18.55 -5.96
N PHE A 104 19.81 17.27 -5.82
CA PHE A 104 18.46 16.78 -5.90
C PHE A 104 18.09 15.91 -4.70
N GLY A 105 16.79 15.93 -4.33
CA GLY A 105 16.21 15.01 -3.37
C GLY A 105 15.67 13.77 -4.06
N ALA A 106 15.81 12.63 -3.38
CA ALA A 106 15.16 11.38 -3.75
C ALA A 106 14.95 10.51 -2.51
N VAL A 107 13.92 9.69 -2.52
CA VAL A 107 13.69 8.65 -1.52
C VAL A 107 13.19 7.38 -2.17
N GLU A 108 13.48 6.25 -1.53
CA GLU A 108 12.98 4.93 -1.87
C GLU A 108 12.36 4.29 -0.64
N SER A 109 11.20 3.65 -0.77
CA SER A 109 10.62 2.90 0.34
C SER A 109 11.48 1.68 0.68
N VAL A 110 11.66 1.41 1.98
CA VAL A 110 12.26 0.17 2.46
C VAL A 110 11.26 -0.99 2.36
N PHE A 111 9.97 -0.65 2.35
CA PHE A 111 8.90 -1.64 2.22
C PHE A 111 8.54 -1.90 0.75
N ASP A 112 8.11 -3.13 0.51
CA ASP A 112 7.64 -3.63 -0.78
C ASP A 112 6.12 -3.46 -0.92
N THR A 113 5.66 -2.77 -1.95
CA THR A 113 4.23 -2.78 -2.32
C THR A 113 3.88 -4.09 -3.02
N PRO A 114 2.70 -4.70 -2.77
CA PRO A 114 2.30 -5.92 -3.45
C PRO A 114 2.25 -5.73 -4.97
N GLY A 115 2.40 -6.81 -5.72
CA GLY A 115 2.20 -6.85 -7.18
C GLY A 115 0.72 -6.92 -7.54
N VAL A 116 0.32 -8.02 -8.14
CA VAL A 116 -1.08 -8.24 -8.57
C VAL A 116 -2.09 -8.03 -7.44
N CYS A 117 -3.24 -7.48 -7.78
CA CYS A 117 -4.30 -7.06 -6.87
C CYS A 117 -3.93 -5.87 -5.98
N SER A 118 -2.98 -5.05 -6.39
CA SER A 118 -2.58 -3.83 -5.67
C SER A 118 -2.97 -2.56 -6.41
N TYR A 119 -3.14 -1.50 -5.64
CA TYR A 119 -3.26 -0.13 -6.11
C TYR A 119 -2.36 0.76 -5.26
N VAL A 120 -1.45 1.48 -5.88
CA VAL A 120 -0.60 2.47 -5.21
C VAL A 120 -1.01 3.84 -5.69
N GLU A 121 -1.26 4.76 -4.77
CA GLU A 121 -1.66 6.13 -5.05
C GLU A 121 -0.69 7.09 -4.35
N VAL A 122 -0.16 8.03 -5.11
CA VAL A 122 0.68 9.11 -4.60
C VAL A 122 -0.02 10.43 -4.87
N ARG A 123 -0.27 11.21 -3.82
CA ARG A 123 -0.75 12.58 -3.96
C ARG A 123 0.44 13.52 -3.93
N ALA A 124 0.70 14.16 -5.06
CA ALA A 124 1.88 15.00 -5.17
C ALA A 124 1.64 16.22 -6.06
N ARG A 125 2.40 17.26 -5.85
CA ARG A 125 2.53 18.43 -6.71
C ARG A 125 3.90 18.39 -7.38
N ALA A 126 3.93 18.19 -8.69
CA ALA A 126 5.16 18.11 -9.47
C ALA A 126 6.03 19.36 -9.28
N LEU A 127 7.33 19.21 -9.45
CA LEU A 127 8.26 20.34 -9.45
C LEU A 127 7.86 21.32 -10.56
N PRO A 128 7.90 22.64 -10.30
CA PRO A 128 7.63 23.63 -11.34
C PRO A 128 8.47 23.39 -12.59
N SER A 129 7.84 23.23 -13.75
CA SER A 129 8.51 22.90 -15.01
C SER A 129 9.57 23.93 -15.41
N ALA A 130 9.46 25.17 -14.93
CA ALA A 130 10.47 26.22 -15.11
C ALA A 130 11.85 25.84 -14.55
N ALA A 131 11.93 24.91 -13.61
CA ALA A 131 13.19 24.43 -13.04
C ALA A 131 13.98 23.52 -13.99
N HIS A 132 13.34 22.98 -15.03
CA HIS A 132 13.95 22.02 -15.97
C HIS A 132 14.54 20.78 -15.29
N VAL A 133 13.91 20.31 -14.24
CA VAL A 133 14.25 19.10 -13.50
C VAL A 133 13.04 18.17 -13.55
N LEU A 134 13.25 16.90 -13.79
CA LEU A 134 12.21 15.89 -13.78
C LEU A 134 11.77 15.61 -12.35
N SER A 135 10.47 15.57 -12.08
CA SER A 135 9.92 14.91 -10.90
C SER A 135 9.29 13.58 -11.30
N ALA A 136 9.52 12.53 -10.50
CA ALA A 136 9.09 11.19 -10.83
C ALA A 136 8.48 10.44 -9.64
N VAL A 137 7.41 9.71 -9.93
CA VAL A 137 6.81 8.65 -9.11
C VAL A 137 6.94 7.35 -9.88
N TRP A 138 7.61 6.36 -9.32
CA TRP A 138 7.89 5.11 -10.02
C TRP A 138 8.03 3.93 -9.06
N LEU A 139 7.92 2.73 -9.59
CA LEU A 139 8.04 1.48 -8.84
C LEU A 139 9.20 0.66 -9.39
N GLN A 140 10.19 0.37 -8.54
CA GLN A 140 11.31 -0.51 -8.87
C GLN A 140 11.93 -1.03 -7.57
N SER A 141 12.61 -2.16 -7.61
CA SER A 141 13.46 -2.60 -6.51
C SER A 141 14.89 -2.21 -6.77
N SER A 142 15.46 -1.47 -5.82
CA SER A 142 16.88 -1.10 -5.85
C SER A 142 17.78 -2.20 -5.32
N ASN A 143 19.07 -1.91 -5.33
CA ASN A 143 20.11 -2.73 -4.71
C ASN A 143 20.60 -2.16 -3.37
N LEU A 144 19.86 -1.19 -2.80
CA LEU A 144 20.29 -0.49 -1.58
C LEU A 144 20.36 -1.41 -0.36
N ASP A 145 19.49 -2.40 -0.32
CA ASP A 145 19.46 -3.40 0.74
C ASP A 145 20.56 -4.47 0.65
N GLY A 146 21.42 -4.38 -0.36
CA GLY A 146 22.46 -5.38 -0.64
C GLY A 146 21.92 -6.72 -1.17
N GLN A 147 20.63 -6.80 -1.49
CA GLN A 147 19.94 -7.99 -1.97
C GLN A 147 19.92 -8.07 -3.50
N ASN A 148 21.00 -7.69 -4.15
CA ASN A 148 21.13 -7.70 -5.62
C ASN A 148 20.62 -8.98 -6.28
N ALA A 149 20.82 -10.13 -5.63
CA ALA A 149 20.36 -11.41 -6.15
C ALA A 149 18.82 -11.54 -6.14
N LEU A 150 18.13 -10.82 -5.27
CA LEU A 150 16.67 -10.84 -5.16
C LEU A 150 16.01 -9.79 -6.07
N ALA A 151 16.68 -8.66 -6.28
CA ALA A 151 16.21 -7.61 -7.19
C ALA A 151 16.55 -7.91 -8.66
N ALA A 152 17.40 -8.92 -8.89
CA ALA A 152 18.18 -9.01 -10.10
C ALA A 152 17.41 -9.43 -11.37
N ASP A 153 16.33 -10.21 -11.28
CA ASP A 153 15.76 -10.75 -12.51
C ASP A 153 14.28 -11.10 -12.35
N PRO A 154 13.42 -10.56 -13.18
CA PRO A 154 13.63 -9.63 -14.29
C PRO A 154 13.69 -8.14 -13.92
N ASN A 155 13.58 -7.77 -12.65
CA ASN A 155 13.60 -6.42 -12.09
C ASN A 155 12.73 -5.43 -12.90
N PRO A 156 11.40 -5.56 -12.84
CA PRO A 156 10.49 -4.68 -13.54
C PRO A 156 10.48 -3.27 -12.92
N GLU A 157 10.29 -2.28 -13.79
CA GLU A 157 10.12 -0.87 -13.46
C GLU A 157 8.82 -0.36 -14.07
N ILE A 158 8.08 0.44 -13.31
CA ILE A 158 6.88 1.12 -13.77
C ILE A 158 7.03 2.60 -13.43
N ASP A 159 7.21 3.43 -14.44
CA ASP A 159 7.17 4.87 -14.29
C ASP A 159 5.71 5.32 -14.29
N VAL A 160 5.20 5.63 -13.11
CA VAL A 160 3.80 6.03 -12.92
C VAL A 160 3.61 7.46 -13.41
N GLN A 161 4.55 8.33 -13.07
CA GLN A 161 4.54 9.73 -13.45
C GLN A 161 5.97 10.25 -13.59
N GLU A 162 6.26 10.87 -14.71
CA GLU A 162 7.46 11.64 -14.98
C GLU A 162 7.03 12.97 -15.62
N THR A 163 7.27 14.08 -14.92
CA THR A 163 6.86 15.41 -15.40
C THR A 163 8.06 16.18 -15.91
N PHE A 164 8.07 16.44 -17.22
CA PHE A 164 9.10 17.18 -17.92
C PHE A 164 8.66 18.57 -18.35
N ASP A 165 7.35 18.79 -18.46
CA ASP A 165 6.77 19.98 -19.06
C ASP A 165 5.53 20.42 -18.28
N PHE A 166 5.09 21.66 -18.48
CA PHE A 166 3.93 22.26 -17.83
C PHE A 166 2.61 21.51 -18.09
N HIS A 167 2.51 20.87 -19.24
CA HIS A 167 1.26 20.30 -19.73
C HIS A 167 1.36 18.83 -20.07
N ALA A 168 2.40 18.16 -19.61
CA ALA A 168 2.58 16.76 -19.94
C ALA A 168 3.26 15.99 -18.83
N MET A 169 2.82 14.76 -18.63
CA MET A 169 3.59 13.73 -17.93
C MET A 169 3.77 12.53 -18.82
N THR A 170 4.82 11.77 -18.60
CA THR A 170 5.04 10.50 -19.25
C THR A 170 4.94 9.36 -18.26
N SER A 171 4.66 8.18 -18.78
CA SER A 171 4.63 6.93 -18.04
C SER A 171 5.18 5.83 -18.93
N ALA A 172 5.87 4.87 -18.35
CA ALA A 172 6.51 3.79 -19.11
C ALA A 172 6.60 2.50 -18.31
N THR A 173 6.93 1.39 -18.99
CA THR A 173 7.27 0.12 -18.36
C THR A 173 8.58 -0.42 -18.91
N HIS A 174 9.40 -0.94 -18.00
CA HIS A 174 10.72 -1.46 -18.31
C HIS A 174 11.00 -2.74 -17.53
N ILE A 175 11.96 -3.54 -18.00
CA ILE A 175 12.61 -4.57 -17.20
C ILE A 175 14.12 -4.46 -17.35
N TRP A 176 14.83 -4.80 -16.26
CA TRP A 176 16.27 -4.68 -16.14
C TRP A 176 16.90 -6.03 -15.74
N PRO A 177 16.87 -7.07 -16.62
CA PRO A 177 17.42 -8.36 -16.27
C PRO A 177 18.89 -8.24 -15.86
N GLY A 178 19.27 -8.92 -14.78
CA GLY A 178 20.61 -8.80 -14.23
C GLY A 178 21.00 -7.40 -13.79
N ASN A 179 20.05 -6.47 -13.74
CA ASN A 179 20.26 -5.08 -13.34
C ASN A 179 21.27 -4.32 -14.21
N THR A 180 21.34 -4.61 -15.50
CA THR A 180 22.30 -4.06 -16.45
C THR A 180 21.64 -3.30 -17.59
N GLU A 181 22.34 -2.27 -18.10
CA GLU A 181 21.95 -1.55 -19.33
C GLU A 181 21.88 -2.48 -20.56
N ALA A 182 22.75 -3.49 -20.62
CA ALA A 182 22.89 -4.36 -21.79
C ALA A 182 21.63 -5.18 -22.03
N ASP A 183 20.92 -5.54 -20.97
CA ASP A 183 19.73 -6.39 -20.99
C ASP A 183 18.45 -5.61 -20.77
N HIS A 184 18.53 -4.30 -20.64
CA HIS A 184 17.38 -3.43 -20.47
C HIS A 184 16.40 -3.54 -21.63
N ARG A 185 15.13 -3.69 -21.32
CA ARG A 185 14.03 -3.68 -22.28
C ARG A 185 12.98 -2.64 -21.87
N SER A 186 12.71 -1.70 -22.77
CA SER A 186 11.58 -0.79 -22.66
C SER A 186 10.41 -1.31 -23.50
N PHE A 187 9.23 -1.31 -22.92
CA PHE A 187 8.01 -1.71 -23.63
C PHE A 187 7.21 -0.49 -24.12
N GLY A 188 7.82 0.69 -23.98
CA GLY A 188 7.18 1.96 -24.32
C GLY A 188 6.28 2.46 -23.21
N GLY A 189 5.63 3.57 -23.50
CA GLY A 189 4.81 4.27 -22.54
C GLY A 189 3.79 5.18 -23.19
N HIS A 190 3.27 6.09 -22.41
CA HIS A 190 2.30 7.07 -22.83
C HIS A 190 2.70 8.47 -22.35
N THR A 191 2.43 9.47 -23.20
CA THR A 191 2.51 10.88 -22.81
C THR A 191 1.09 11.39 -22.61
N TYR A 192 0.79 11.77 -21.38
CA TYR A 192 -0.49 12.34 -21.01
C TYR A 192 -0.40 13.87 -21.10
N ALA A 193 -1.25 14.48 -21.93
CA ALA A 193 -1.30 15.93 -22.08
C ALA A 193 -2.41 16.53 -21.21
N SER A 194 -2.09 17.60 -20.47
CA SER A 194 -3.02 18.37 -19.67
C SER A 194 -3.22 19.75 -20.32
N ALA A 195 -4.43 20.30 -20.20
CA ALA A 195 -4.72 21.69 -20.56
C ALA A 195 -4.19 22.68 -19.50
N GLU A 196 -3.96 22.22 -18.29
CA GLU A 196 -3.50 23.00 -17.15
C GLU A 196 -2.04 22.66 -16.81
N ASP A 197 -1.35 23.56 -16.13
CA ASP A 197 -0.01 23.32 -15.62
C ASP A 197 -0.06 22.26 -14.51
N VAL A 198 0.53 21.09 -14.77
CA VAL A 198 0.52 19.94 -13.83
C VAL A 198 1.31 20.20 -12.55
N SER A 199 2.08 21.28 -12.49
CA SER A 199 2.81 21.71 -11.29
C SER A 199 2.06 22.74 -10.44
N ALA A 200 0.88 23.18 -10.90
CA ALA A 200 0.13 24.25 -10.24
C ALA A 200 -0.61 23.78 -8.98
N ASP A 201 -1.01 22.51 -8.91
CA ASP A 201 -1.75 21.93 -7.79
C ASP A 201 -1.32 20.47 -7.54
N TYR A 202 -1.84 19.89 -6.46
CA TYR A 202 -1.68 18.47 -6.15
C TYR A 202 -2.60 17.61 -6.99
N HIS A 203 -2.03 16.57 -7.58
CA HIS A 203 -2.74 15.54 -8.33
C HIS A 203 -2.58 14.17 -7.67
N LEU A 204 -3.45 13.23 -8.04
CA LEU A 204 -3.40 11.83 -7.62
C LEU A 204 -2.84 10.99 -8.76
N TYR A 205 -1.66 10.44 -8.53
CA TYR A 205 -1.00 9.54 -9.47
C TYR A 205 -1.17 8.11 -8.98
N GLY A 206 -1.96 7.33 -9.69
CA GLY A 206 -2.31 5.97 -9.28
C GLY A 206 -1.83 4.91 -10.26
N VAL A 207 -1.39 3.77 -9.74
CA VAL A 207 -1.10 2.58 -10.53
C VAL A 207 -1.79 1.36 -9.93
N GLU A 208 -2.63 0.70 -10.71
CA GLU A 208 -3.23 -0.58 -10.38
C GLU A 208 -2.53 -1.68 -11.17
N ARG A 209 -2.20 -2.76 -10.47
CA ARG A 209 -1.63 -3.97 -11.07
C ARG A 209 -2.64 -5.11 -10.97
N ARG A 210 -3.14 -5.54 -12.12
CA ARG A 210 -4.04 -6.69 -12.30
C ARG A 210 -3.31 -7.78 -13.03
N GLU A 211 -3.89 -8.96 -13.06
CA GLU A 211 -3.37 -10.02 -13.89
C GLU A 211 -3.40 -9.63 -15.37
N GLY A 212 -2.21 -9.63 -15.99
CA GLY A 212 -2.01 -9.22 -17.38
C GLY A 212 -2.05 -7.71 -17.64
N GLU A 213 -2.29 -6.85 -16.66
CA GLU A 213 -2.50 -5.43 -16.88
C GLU A 213 -1.78 -4.53 -15.86
N VAL A 214 -1.27 -3.40 -16.34
CA VAL A 214 -0.83 -2.26 -15.54
C VAL A 214 -1.66 -1.04 -15.97
N LEU A 215 -2.46 -0.51 -15.04
CA LEU A 215 -3.39 0.57 -15.28
C LEU A 215 -2.93 1.83 -14.55
N LEU A 216 -2.93 2.95 -15.24
CA LEU A 216 -2.62 4.25 -14.67
C LEU A 216 -3.87 5.08 -14.46
N TYR A 217 -3.91 5.77 -13.34
CA TYR A 217 -4.98 6.67 -12.95
C TYR A 217 -4.43 8.07 -12.69
N TRP A 218 -5.12 9.07 -13.21
CA TRP A 218 -4.91 10.47 -12.87
C TRP A 218 -6.15 10.98 -12.15
N ASP A 219 -5.97 11.51 -10.96
CA ASP A 219 -7.08 11.97 -10.11
C ASP A 219 -8.19 10.92 -9.95
N ARG A 220 -7.76 9.64 -9.90
CA ARG A 220 -8.59 8.41 -9.81
C ARG A 220 -9.39 8.07 -11.07
N HIS A 221 -9.22 8.82 -12.15
CA HIS A 221 -9.79 8.47 -13.45
C HIS A 221 -8.80 7.61 -14.22
N LEU A 222 -9.27 6.53 -14.84
CA LEU A 222 -8.40 5.69 -15.65
C LEU A 222 -7.84 6.50 -16.82
N ALA A 223 -6.54 6.77 -16.75
CA ALA A 223 -5.84 7.56 -17.75
C ALA A 223 -5.31 6.69 -18.90
N TRP A 224 -4.68 5.55 -18.56
CA TRP A 224 -4.03 4.72 -19.57
C TRP A 224 -3.81 3.27 -19.11
N ARG A 225 -3.64 2.36 -20.10
CA ARG A 225 -3.16 1.00 -19.91
C ARG A 225 -1.75 0.91 -20.45
N LEU A 226 -0.76 0.66 -19.58
CA LEU A 226 0.62 0.50 -20.00
C LEU A 226 0.87 -0.88 -20.62
N PRO A 227 1.79 -0.98 -21.58
CA PRO A 227 2.24 -2.27 -22.07
C PRO A 227 2.86 -3.08 -20.91
N ALA A 228 2.37 -4.28 -20.71
CA ALA A 228 2.84 -5.20 -19.67
C ALA A 228 3.06 -6.63 -20.24
N PRO A 229 3.90 -6.78 -21.29
CA PRO A 229 4.09 -8.07 -21.96
C PRO A 229 4.89 -9.06 -21.11
N ASP A 230 5.66 -8.56 -20.13
CA ASP A 230 6.36 -9.40 -19.16
C ASP A 230 5.51 -9.49 -17.88
N PRO A 231 5.15 -10.70 -17.42
CA PRO A 231 4.31 -10.87 -16.25
C PRO A 231 4.88 -10.26 -14.97
N SER A 232 6.19 -10.09 -14.87
CA SER A 232 6.84 -9.48 -13.71
C SER A 232 6.36 -8.04 -13.45
N LEU A 233 5.99 -7.29 -14.49
CA LEU A 233 5.51 -5.91 -14.39
C LEU A 233 4.27 -5.79 -13.50
N TRP A 234 3.30 -6.66 -13.67
CA TRP A 234 2.07 -6.61 -12.89
C TRP A 234 2.07 -7.54 -11.68
N ARG A 235 2.99 -8.50 -11.61
CA ARG A 235 2.98 -9.57 -10.61
C ARG A 235 3.91 -9.36 -9.43
N MET A 236 5.13 -8.87 -9.67
CA MET A 236 6.16 -8.76 -8.62
C MET A 236 5.96 -7.56 -7.72
N SER A 237 6.25 -7.71 -6.45
CA SER A 237 6.30 -6.60 -5.50
C SER A 237 7.44 -5.63 -5.82
N ARG A 238 7.26 -4.35 -5.52
CA ARG A 238 8.24 -3.28 -5.80
C ARG A 238 8.21 -2.19 -4.74
N HIS A 239 9.37 -1.56 -4.53
CA HIS A 239 9.48 -0.33 -3.76
C HIS A 239 8.81 0.84 -4.48
N VAL A 240 8.35 1.82 -3.73
CA VAL A 240 7.98 3.14 -4.25
C VAL A 240 9.20 4.01 -4.26
N VAL A 241 9.48 4.64 -5.39
CA VAL A 241 10.58 5.58 -5.55
C VAL A 241 10.02 6.93 -5.94
N LEU A 242 10.48 7.96 -5.25
CA LEU A 242 10.13 9.36 -5.50
C LEU A 242 11.44 10.11 -5.72
N SER A 243 11.59 10.77 -6.86
CA SER A 243 12.87 11.38 -7.20
C SER A 243 12.75 12.66 -8.00
N LEU A 244 13.79 13.47 -7.88
CA LEU A 244 14.11 14.54 -8.82
C LEU A 244 15.31 14.13 -9.66
N GLU A 245 15.24 14.32 -10.98
CA GLU A 245 16.30 13.86 -11.87
C GLU A 245 16.65 14.87 -12.97
N GLY A 246 17.93 14.90 -13.30
CA GLY A 246 18.50 15.88 -14.24
C GLY A 246 18.59 15.41 -15.69
N HIS A 247 17.65 14.58 -16.16
CA HIS A 247 17.69 13.97 -17.50
C HIS A 247 17.71 14.98 -18.64
N LEU A 248 17.19 16.18 -18.43
CA LEU A 248 17.17 17.22 -19.46
C LEU A 248 18.55 17.85 -19.71
N GLY A 249 19.59 17.40 -18.98
CA GLY A 249 20.97 17.86 -19.12
C GLY A 249 21.19 19.31 -18.67
N ARG A 250 20.20 19.94 -18.04
CA ARG A 250 20.24 21.30 -17.52
C ARG A 250 19.21 21.50 -16.44
N ALA A 251 19.51 22.34 -15.47
CA ALA A 251 18.54 22.94 -14.57
C ALA A 251 18.53 24.45 -14.80
N HIS A 252 17.49 25.13 -14.38
CA HIS A 252 17.34 26.57 -14.55
C HIS A 252 17.51 27.28 -13.21
N ASP A 253 18.73 27.71 -12.89
CA ASP A 253 19.11 28.32 -11.62
C ASP A 253 18.14 29.41 -11.11
N PRO A 254 17.62 30.34 -11.97
CA PRO A 254 16.66 31.34 -11.51
C PRO A 254 15.35 30.78 -10.97
N ALA A 255 15.00 29.52 -11.29
CA ALA A 255 13.83 28.85 -10.77
C ALA A 255 14.10 27.98 -9.53
N LEU A 256 15.36 27.94 -9.06
CA LEU A 256 15.77 27.15 -7.89
C LEU A 256 16.04 28.06 -6.67
N PRO A 257 15.86 27.59 -5.42
CA PRO A 257 15.38 26.24 -5.08
C PRO A 257 13.90 26.04 -5.37
N ALA A 258 13.53 24.83 -5.74
CA ALA A 258 12.15 24.42 -5.91
C ALA A 258 11.96 22.99 -5.38
N SER A 259 10.71 22.61 -5.03
CA SER A 259 10.42 21.30 -4.46
C SER A 259 9.36 20.54 -5.25
N PHE A 260 9.53 19.24 -5.30
CA PHE A 260 8.50 18.25 -5.58
C PHE A 260 7.88 17.89 -4.24
N ASP A 261 6.59 18.17 -4.08
CA ASP A 261 5.89 18.05 -2.80
C ASP A 261 4.95 16.85 -2.81
N ILE A 262 5.11 15.93 -1.87
CA ILE A 262 4.33 14.72 -1.76
C ILE A 262 3.53 14.77 -0.45
N ASP A 263 2.19 14.75 -0.55
CA ASP A 263 1.27 14.77 0.59
C ASP A 263 1.13 13.38 1.21
N TYR A 264 1.06 12.33 0.38
CA TYR A 264 1.05 10.96 0.84
C TYR A 264 1.46 9.94 -0.23
N VAL A 265 1.85 8.78 0.26
CA VAL A 265 1.94 7.52 -0.49
C VAL A 265 1.00 6.52 0.16
N HIS A 266 -0.01 6.05 -0.56
CA HIS A 266 -0.97 5.06 -0.09
C HIS A 266 -0.89 3.78 -0.90
N THR A 267 -0.71 2.67 -0.22
CA THR A 267 -0.72 1.33 -0.82
C THR A 267 -1.99 0.60 -0.42
N TYR A 268 -2.69 0.07 -1.39
CA TYR A 268 -3.93 -0.67 -1.21
C TYR A 268 -3.79 -2.09 -1.75
N TYR A 269 -4.51 -3.01 -1.15
CA TYR A 269 -4.72 -4.35 -1.67
C TYR A 269 -6.20 -4.63 -1.84
N ARG A 270 -6.58 -5.42 -2.86
CA ARG A 270 -7.99 -5.80 -3.08
C ARG A 270 -8.54 -6.41 -1.81
N THR A 271 -9.68 -5.90 -1.33
CA THR A 271 -10.29 -6.38 -0.09
C THR A 271 -10.64 -7.85 -0.24
N PRO A 272 -10.07 -8.75 0.58
CA PRO A 272 -10.39 -10.17 0.51
C PRO A 272 -11.83 -10.41 0.99
N ALA A 273 -12.56 -11.31 0.31
CA ALA A 273 -13.93 -11.68 0.70
C ALA A 273 -13.98 -12.33 2.09
N GLN A 274 -12.92 -13.02 2.50
CA GLN A 274 -12.78 -13.64 3.81
C GLN A 274 -11.34 -13.50 4.30
N VAL A 275 -11.19 -13.36 5.60
CA VAL A 275 -9.90 -13.35 6.30
C VAL A 275 -9.71 -14.70 6.97
N GLN A 276 -8.57 -15.34 6.77
CA GLN A 276 -8.25 -16.57 7.49
C GLN A 276 -7.81 -16.20 8.91
N PRO A 277 -8.31 -16.91 9.94
CA PRO A 277 -7.92 -16.65 11.31
C PRO A 277 -6.49 -17.13 11.59
N ASP A 278 -5.84 -16.50 12.54
CA ASP A 278 -4.58 -17.02 13.10
C ASP A 278 -4.79 -18.36 13.79
N GLY A 279 -3.81 -19.23 13.74
CA GLY A 279 -3.82 -20.49 14.46
C GLY A 279 -3.05 -21.62 13.79
N ASP A 280 -3.06 -22.76 14.47
CA ASP A 280 -2.44 -23.97 13.96
C ASP A 280 -3.33 -24.66 12.93
N VAL A 281 -2.76 -24.92 11.77
CA VAL A 281 -3.50 -25.40 10.59
C VAL A 281 -2.73 -26.50 9.85
N ARG A 282 -3.48 -27.24 9.04
CA ARG A 282 -2.95 -28.01 7.92
C ARG A 282 -3.40 -27.35 6.62
N VAL A 283 -2.49 -27.30 5.64
CA VAL A 283 -2.76 -26.78 4.31
C VAL A 283 -2.85 -27.97 3.35
N LEU A 284 -4.03 -28.26 2.86
CA LEU A 284 -4.32 -29.46 2.11
C LEU A 284 -4.62 -29.14 0.64
N ASP A 285 -4.07 -29.94 -0.25
CA ASP A 285 -4.43 -29.89 -1.67
C ASP A 285 -5.78 -30.58 -1.96
N PRO A 286 -6.32 -30.53 -3.18
CA PRO A 286 -7.59 -31.17 -3.52
C PRO A 286 -7.59 -32.70 -3.35
N GLN A 287 -6.43 -33.33 -3.34
CA GLN A 287 -6.26 -34.77 -3.11
C GLN A 287 -6.16 -35.12 -1.62
N GLY A 288 -6.21 -34.12 -0.73
CA GLY A 288 -6.08 -34.30 0.71
C GLY A 288 -4.66 -34.50 1.21
N ARG A 289 -3.66 -34.24 0.37
CA ARG A 289 -2.24 -34.26 0.77
C ARG A 289 -1.93 -32.94 1.47
N ALA A 290 -1.23 -33.02 2.58
CA ALA A 290 -0.82 -31.87 3.38
C ALA A 290 0.53 -31.33 2.95
N LEU A 291 0.66 -30.00 2.96
CA LEU A 291 1.96 -29.33 2.91
C LEU A 291 2.78 -29.78 4.12
N THR A 292 3.93 -30.40 3.88
CA THR A 292 4.71 -31.14 4.88
C THR A 292 6.15 -30.67 4.90
N LEU A 293 6.70 -30.40 6.09
CA LEU A 293 8.12 -30.09 6.27
C LEU A 293 8.87 -31.32 6.79
N GLY A 294 9.59 -31.98 5.88
CA GLY A 294 10.47 -33.10 6.19
C GLY A 294 11.96 -32.73 6.16
N SER A 295 12.82 -33.69 6.43
CA SER A 295 14.28 -33.51 6.36
C SER A 295 14.80 -33.16 4.95
N GLY A 296 14.02 -33.46 3.91
CA GLY A 296 14.32 -33.14 2.52
C GLY A 296 13.74 -31.80 2.03
N GLY A 297 13.11 -31.03 2.91
CA GLY A 297 12.46 -29.78 2.58
C GLY A 297 10.93 -29.86 2.58
N VAL A 298 10.27 -28.95 1.86
CA VAL A 298 8.82 -28.86 1.78
C VAL A 298 8.29 -29.79 0.69
N THR A 299 7.35 -30.67 1.05
CA THR A 299 6.75 -31.68 0.14
C THR A 299 5.24 -31.78 0.39
N LEU A 300 4.56 -32.67 -0.34
CA LEU A 300 3.17 -33.06 -0.08
C LEU A 300 3.11 -34.48 0.42
N SER A 301 2.34 -34.73 1.47
CA SER A 301 2.15 -36.06 2.00
C SER A 301 0.76 -36.31 2.58
N THR A 302 0.38 -37.57 2.74
CA THR A 302 -0.85 -37.99 3.42
C THR A 302 -0.64 -38.15 4.94
N SER A 303 0.52 -37.74 5.47
CA SER A 303 0.79 -37.69 6.91
C SER A 303 -0.25 -36.83 7.64
N THR A 304 -0.50 -37.19 8.89
CA THR A 304 -1.31 -36.37 9.83
C THR A 304 -0.48 -35.95 11.05
N GLY A 305 0.83 -36.15 11.01
CA GLY A 305 1.77 -35.82 12.08
C GLY A 305 2.12 -34.32 12.14
N GLU A 306 2.92 -33.97 13.15
CA GLU A 306 3.38 -32.59 13.39
C GLU A 306 4.16 -31.99 12.21
N ASP A 307 4.72 -32.84 11.36
CA ASP A 307 5.40 -32.44 10.11
C ASP A 307 4.47 -31.75 9.10
N THR A 308 3.13 -31.88 9.29
CA THR A 308 2.10 -31.23 8.47
C THR A 308 1.50 -29.99 9.14
N HIS A 309 1.92 -29.66 10.34
CA HIS A 309 1.37 -28.57 11.12
C HIS A 309 2.07 -27.25 10.76
N TRP A 310 1.29 -26.22 10.58
CA TRP A 310 1.74 -24.85 10.32
C TRP A 310 1.00 -23.90 11.22
N HIS A 311 1.72 -22.95 11.81
CA HIS A 311 1.09 -21.81 12.46
C HIS A 311 0.88 -20.69 11.43
N LEU A 312 -0.35 -20.43 11.07
CA LEU A 312 -0.77 -19.38 10.17
C LEU A 312 -0.93 -18.08 10.97
N ARG A 313 -0.21 -17.03 10.61
CA ARG A 313 -0.28 -15.74 11.27
C ARG A 313 -0.41 -14.61 10.25
N ARG A 314 -1.47 -13.80 10.39
CA ARG A 314 -1.68 -12.60 9.59
C ARG A 314 -0.69 -11.51 9.98
N GLN A 315 -0.28 -10.73 9.00
CA GLN A 315 0.62 -9.61 9.14
C GLN A 315 -0.12 -8.28 8.91
N ASP A 316 0.51 -7.18 9.27
CA ASP A 316 -0.03 -5.83 9.12
C ASP A 316 -0.10 -5.34 7.66
N ASP A 317 0.60 -6.02 6.75
CA ASP A 317 0.53 -5.80 5.31
C ASP A 317 -0.51 -6.70 4.59
N LEU A 318 -1.45 -7.27 5.34
CA LEU A 318 -2.53 -8.16 4.91
C LEU A 318 -2.05 -9.52 4.36
N THR A 319 -0.76 -9.81 4.45
CA THR A 319 -0.20 -11.13 4.12
C THR A 319 -0.25 -12.07 5.31
N TYR A 320 0.18 -13.31 5.08
CA TYR A 320 0.32 -14.34 6.08
C TYR A 320 1.72 -14.92 6.08
N VAL A 321 2.17 -15.29 7.26
CA VAL A 321 3.36 -16.10 7.48
C VAL A 321 2.91 -17.48 7.96
N LEU A 322 3.50 -18.52 7.39
CA LEU A 322 3.32 -19.91 7.82
C LEU A 322 4.62 -20.38 8.47
N SER A 323 4.58 -20.68 9.75
CA SER A 323 5.72 -21.24 10.48
C SER A 323 5.44 -22.66 10.96
N SER A 324 6.43 -23.54 10.85
CA SER A 324 6.34 -24.90 11.40
C SER A 324 6.48 -24.89 12.93
N PRO A 325 6.14 -25.98 13.63
CA PRO A 325 6.39 -26.10 15.07
C PRO A 325 7.87 -25.90 15.47
N SER A 326 8.81 -26.18 14.56
CA SER A 326 10.24 -25.92 14.77
C SER A 326 10.65 -24.46 14.54
N GLY A 327 9.70 -23.57 14.18
CA GLY A 327 9.95 -22.17 13.89
C GLY A 327 10.47 -21.89 12.48
N ALA A 328 10.54 -22.88 11.60
CA ALA A 328 10.92 -22.66 10.21
C ALA A 328 9.75 -22.01 9.43
N VAL A 329 10.04 -20.96 8.70
CA VAL A 329 9.06 -20.16 7.95
C VAL A 329 9.05 -20.58 6.48
N LEU A 330 7.84 -20.80 5.96
CA LEU A 330 7.60 -21.19 4.56
C LEU A 330 7.84 -20.00 3.63
N GLY A 331 8.63 -20.20 2.59
CA GLY A 331 8.89 -19.19 1.58
C GLY A 331 9.06 -19.76 0.19
N ALA A 332 9.03 -18.89 -0.83
CA ALA A 332 9.41 -19.23 -2.19
C ALA A 332 10.94 -19.44 -2.28
N ALA A 333 11.40 -20.49 -2.93
CA ALA A 333 12.83 -20.75 -3.09
C ALA A 333 13.48 -19.71 -4.02
N SER A 334 12.76 -19.28 -5.05
CA SER A 334 13.22 -18.28 -5.99
C SER A 334 12.61 -16.91 -5.70
N ALA A 335 13.43 -15.89 -5.85
CA ALA A 335 13.01 -14.50 -5.77
C ALA A 335 12.62 -13.91 -7.14
N ASN A 336 12.81 -14.66 -8.23
CA ASN A 336 12.43 -14.20 -9.56
C ASN A 336 10.91 -14.36 -9.78
N GLY A 337 10.40 -13.61 -10.75
CA GLY A 337 9.00 -13.65 -11.15
C GLY A 337 8.63 -14.83 -12.06
N TYR A 338 9.47 -15.87 -12.19
CA TYR A 338 9.25 -16.98 -13.10
C TYR A 338 8.68 -18.21 -12.39
N ALA A 339 7.77 -18.89 -13.07
CA ALA A 339 7.12 -20.10 -12.58
C ALA A 339 8.11 -21.27 -12.41
N GLY A 340 7.73 -22.26 -11.59
CA GLY A 340 8.48 -23.50 -11.40
C GLY A 340 9.49 -23.47 -10.26
N GLY A 341 9.55 -22.39 -9.49
CA GLY A 341 10.37 -22.32 -8.27
C GLY A 341 9.81 -23.23 -7.18
N GLY A 342 10.69 -23.98 -6.49
CA GLY A 342 10.31 -24.77 -5.30
C GLY A 342 9.99 -23.92 -4.09
N LEU A 343 9.69 -24.58 -2.97
CA LEU A 343 9.51 -23.95 -1.67
C LEU A 343 10.72 -24.20 -0.76
N VAL A 344 10.91 -23.31 0.17
CA VAL A 344 11.88 -23.45 1.28
C VAL A 344 11.18 -23.22 2.60
N ALA A 345 11.74 -23.80 3.66
CA ALA A 345 11.39 -23.44 5.02
C ALA A 345 12.68 -23.23 5.81
N THR A 346 12.81 -22.11 6.51
CA THR A 346 14.03 -21.75 7.22
C THR A 346 13.72 -21.01 8.53
N THR A 347 14.51 -21.26 9.56
CA THR A 347 14.45 -20.53 10.83
C THR A 347 15.18 -19.19 10.79
N ALA A 348 15.99 -18.95 9.76
CA ALA A 348 16.73 -17.70 9.54
C ALA A 348 15.98 -16.71 8.64
N ALA A 349 14.66 -16.88 8.47
CA ALA A 349 13.87 -16.03 7.61
C ALA A 349 13.76 -14.61 8.17
N GLY A 350 14.13 -13.62 7.37
CA GLY A 350 13.65 -12.26 7.53
C GLY A 350 12.15 -12.23 7.23
N THR A 351 11.35 -11.76 8.18
CA THR A 351 9.88 -11.64 7.99
C THR A 351 9.44 -10.19 7.90
N GLY A 352 10.37 -9.26 7.62
CA GLY A 352 10.12 -7.86 7.36
C GLY A 352 9.25 -7.60 6.12
N THR A 353 8.90 -6.34 5.91
CA THR A 353 8.13 -5.90 4.72
C THR A 353 9.03 -5.57 3.53
N ASP A 354 10.33 -5.66 3.71
CA ASP A 354 11.35 -5.53 2.66
C ASP A 354 11.36 -6.72 1.69
N ILE A 355 12.10 -6.62 0.62
CA ILE A 355 12.23 -7.66 -0.41
C ILE A 355 12.68 -9.01 0.19
N ALA A 356 13.61 -9.00 1.14
CA ALA A 356 14.10 -10.22 1.76
C ALA A 356 13.01 -10.93 2.56
N GLY A 357 12.17 -10.17 3.27
CA GLY A 357 11.01 -10.67 4.01
C GLY A 357 9.85 -11.06 3.12
N SER A 358 9.64 -10.36 2.01
CA SER A 358 8.50 -10.57 1.11
C SER A 358 8.44 -11.98 0.50
N ARG A 359 9.57 -12.68 0.36
CA ARG A 359 9.59 -14.07 -0.10
C ARG A 359 8.96 -15.08 0.87
N TYR A 360 8.82 -14.73 2.16
CA TYR A 360 8.21 -15.55 3.19
C TYR A 360 6.78 -15.11 3.54
N ARG A 361 6.21 -14.23 2.75
CA ARG A 361 4.88 -13.68 2.92
C ARG A 361 3.95 -14.14 1.81
N TRP A 362 2.73 -14.49 2.19
CA TRP A 362 1.74 -15.08 1.30
C TRP A 362 0.44 -14.30 1.36
N HIS A 363 -0.08 -13.87 0.23
CA HIS A 363 -1.47 -13.47 0.11
C HIS A 363 -2.34 -14.72 0.09
N VAL A 364 -3.31 -14.80 0.99
CA VAL A 364 -4.26 -15.92 1.09
C VAL A 364 -5.62 -15.40 0.65
N LEU A 365 -6.04 -15.81 -0.55
CA LEU A 365 -7.24 -15.31 -1.22
C LEU A 365 -8.33 -16.36 -1.16
N SER A 366 -9.49 -16.01 -0.61
CA SER A 366 -10.66 -16.89 -0.60
C SER A 366 -11.22 -17.06 -2.00
N VAL A 367 -11.42 -18.30 -2.40
CA VAL A 367 -12.03 -18.71 -3.67
C VAL A 367 -13.10 -19.78 -3.41
N GLU A 368 -13.89 -20.12 -4.41
CA GLU A 368 -14.83 -21.24 -4.30
C GLU A 368 -14.07 -22.54 -3.96
N GLY A 369 -14.48 -23.20 -2.90
CA GLY A 369 -13.89 -24.46 -2.45
C GLY A 369 -12.64 -24.37 -1.59
N GLY A 370 -12.14 -23.16 -1.27
CA GLY A 370 -10.96 -23.01 -0.41
C GLY A 370 -10.26 -21.67 -0.53
N VAL A 371 -8.93 -21.73 -0.62
CA VAL A 371 -8.08 -20.54 -0.76
C VAL A 371 -7.04 -20.75 -1.86
N ARG A 372 -6.61 -19.64 -2.48
CA ARG A 372 -5.38 -19.57 -3.26
C ARG A 372 -4.33 -18.81 -2.47
N MET A 373 -3.10 -19.27 -2.56
CA MET A 373 -1.96 -18.64 -1.88
C MET A 373 -1.01 -18.10 -2.93
N ARG A 374 -0.62 -16.83 -2.82
CA ARG A 374 0.33 -16.18 -3.72
C ARG A 374 1.51 -15.64 -2.94
N SER A 375 2.72 -15.88 -3.44
CA SER A 375 3.91 -15.23 -2.90
C SER A 375 3.80 -13.72 -3.03
N LYS A 376 4.01 -12.97 -1.96
CA LYS A 376 4.05 -11.50 -2.03
C LYS A 376 5.13 -11.02 -3.00
N LEU A 377 6.33 -11.61 -2.93
CA LEU A 377 7.48 -11.19 -3.72
C LEU A 377 7.27 -11.36 -5.23
N SER A 378 6.90 -12.56 -5.65
CA SER A 378 6.82 -12.91 -7.08
C SER A 378 5.41 -12.82 -7.66
N GLY A 379 4.37 -12.75 -6.82
CA GLY A 379 2.97 -12.84 -7.22
C GLY A 379 2.56 -14.20 -7.76
N LEU A 380 3.47 -15.18 -7.80
CA LEU A 380 3.18 -16.53 -8.25
C LEU A 380 2.31 -17.30 -7.27
N ALA A 381 1.39 -18.09 -7.80
CA ALA A 381 0.51 -18.92 -7.00
C ALA A 381 1.20 -20.17 -6.48
N LEU A 382 0.85 -20.60 -5.27
CA LEU A 382 1.26 -21.89 -4.75
C LEU A 382 0.50 -23.01 -5.47
N SER A 383 1.24 -23.91 -6.12
CA SER A 383 0.73 -25.08 -6.82
C SER A 383 1.20 -26.37 -6.16
N SER A 384 0.36 -27.39 -6.14
CA SER A 384 0.72 -28.71 -5.62
C SER A 384 1.77 -29.44 -6.47
N GLY A 385 1.86 -29.10 -7.77
CA GLY A 385 2.67 -29.91 -8.69
C GLY A 385 2.25 -31.39 -8.69
N ASP A 386 3.14 -32.26 -9.13
CA ASP A 386 2.89 -33.71 -9.04
C ASP A 386 3.09 -34.23 -7.60
N ASP A 387 4.29 -34.07 -7.03
CA ASP A 387 4.62 -34.44 -5.66
C ASP A 387 5.41 -33.36 -4.89
N GLN A 388 5.85 -32.33 -5.59
CA GLN A 388 6.60 -31.20 -5.02
C GLN A 388 5.79 -29.91 -5.20
N PRO A 389 5.47 -29.21 -4.11
CA PRO A 389 4.81 -27.93 -4.23
C PRO A 389 5.77 -26.90 -4.84
N VAL A 390 5.25 -26.12 -5.78
CA VAL A 390 6.00 -25.11 -6.53
C VAL A 390 5.22 -23.80 -6.59
N THR A 391 5.91 -22.72 -6.95
CA THR A 391 5.24 -21.47 -7.36
C THR A 391 4.98 -21.52 -8.87
N GLY A 392 3.78 -21.21 -9.30
CA GLY A 392 3.35 -21.30 -10.71
C GLY A 392 2.46 -20.15 -11.13
N GLU A 393 2.14 -20.12 -12.42
CA GLU A 393 1.16 -19.19 -12.97
C GLU A 393 -0.24 -19.46 -12.39
N GLU A 394 -1.14 -18.49 -12.53
CA GLU A 394 -2.49 -18.58 -11.97
C GLU A 394 -3.30 -19.77 -12.50
N GLU A 395 -3.13 -20.14 -13.76
CA GLU A 395 -3.79 -21.29 -14.36
C GLU A 395 -3.36 -22.62 -13.72
N GLN A 396 -2.20 -22.64 -13.08
CA GLN A 396 -1.64 -23.79 -12.36
C GLN A 396 -1.94 -23.72 -10.86
N ALA A 397 -2.58 -22.63 -10.40
CA ALA A 397 -2.85 -22.41 -8.99
C ALA A 397 -3.71 -23.53 -8.40
N THR A 398 -3.24 -24.11 -7.31
CA THR A 398 -4.04 -25.07 -6.53
C THR A 398 -5.01 -24.34 -5.62
N THR A 399 -6.26 -24.80 -5.55
CA THR A 399 -7.20 -24.39 -4.49
C THR A 399 -6.92 -25.23 -3.26
N TRP A 400 -6.36 -24.57 -2.24
CA TRP A 400 -5.98 -25.20 -0.98
C TRP A 400 -7.12 -25.16 0.02
N ARG A 401 -7.19 -26.15 0.89
CA ARG A 401 -8.07 -26.15 2.05
C ARG A 401 -7.24 -25.93 3.31
N ILE A 402 -7.55 -24.89 4.05
CA ILE A 402 -6.97 -24.65 5.38
C ILE A 402 -7.83 -25.35 6.41
N GLU A 403 -7.24 -26.33 7.11
CA GLU A 403 -7.90 -27.13 8.14
C GLU A 403 -7.32 -26.74 9.50
N ALA A 404 -8.15 -26.13 10.36
CA ALA A 404 -7.73 -25.78 11.71
C ALA A 404 -7.49 -27.03 12.55
N LEU A 405 -6.38 -27.06 13.30
CA LEU A 405 -5.99 -28.17 14.17
C LEU A 405 -6.61 -28.10 15.56
N SER A 406 -6.99 -26.92 15.98
CA SER A 406 -7.70 -26.70 17.24
C SER A 406 -9.04 -26.07 16.96
N PRO A 407 -10.12 -26.47 17.65
CA PRO A 407 -11.37 -25.77 17.55
C PRO A 407 -11.16 -24.32 18.02
N GLN A 408 -11.54 -23.38 17.18
CA GLN A 408 -11.46 -21.97 17.54
C GLN A 408 -12.37 -21.71 18.74
N GLN A 409 -11.80 -21.32 19.86
CA GLN A 409 -12.54 -21.08 21.12
C GLN A 409 -13.20 -19.70 21.19
N GLU A 410 -13.08 -18.87 20.14
CA GLU A 410 -13.52 -17.48 20.23
C GLU A 410 -14.84 -17.23 19.49
N GLU A 411 -15.82 -16.76 20.24
CA GLU A 411 -17.09 -16.22 19.73
C GLU A 411 -16.91 -14.82 19.10
N LEU A 412 -15.73 -14.49 18.61
CA LEU A 412 -15.42 -13.21 17.99
C LEU A 412 -15.39 -13.34 16.46
N PRO A 413 -15.79 -12.31 15.71
CA PRO A 413 -15.51 -12.27 14.28
C PRO A 413 -14.02 -12.55 14.01
N SER A 414 -13.73 -13.36 13.02
CA SER A 414 -12.35 -13.83 12.75
C SER A 414 -11.36 -12.69 12.62
N PHE A 415 -11.78 -11.60 11.97
CA PHE A 415 -10.94 -10.41 11.82
C PHE A 415 -10.69 -9.69 13.14
N VAL A 416 -11.69 -9.62 14.03
CA VAL A 416 -11.53 -9.04 15.37
C VAL A 416 -10.53 -9.86 16.18
N ALA A 417 -10.67 -11.19 16.15
CA ALA A 417 -9.77 -12.10 16.83
C ALA A 417 -8.30 -11.90 16.38
N VAL A 418 -8.09 -11.83 15.07
CA VAL A 418 -6.76 -11.61 14.46
C VAL A 418 -6.16 -10.26 14.86
N GLN A 419 -6.97 -9.22 14.99
CA GLN A 419 -6.47 -7.87 15.32
C GLN A 419 -6.40 -7.59 16.83
N LYS A 420 -6.85 -8.49 17.67
CA LYS A 420 -6.91 -8.31 19.13
C LYS A 420 -5.55 -7.94 19.75
N ASP A 421 -4.49 -8.55 19.28
CA ASP A 421 -3.12 -8.36 19.77
C ASP A 421 -2.26 -7.46 18.86
N ASN A 422 -2.84 -6.91 17.80
CA ASN A 422 -2.18 -5.97 16.93
C ASN A 422 -2.10 -4.57 17.59
N PRO A 423 -0.92 -4.04 17.90
CA PRO A 423 -0.77 -2.74 18.57
C PRO A 423 -1.24 -1.56 17.71
N ARG A 424 -1.40 -1.76 16.40
CA ARG A 424 -1.92 -0.75 15.46
C ARG A 424 -3.44 -0.83 15.27
N ALA A 425 -4.08 -1.87 15.79
CA ALA A 425 -5.53 -2.01 15.72
C ALA A 425 -6.21 -1.41 16.94
N THR A 426 -7.35 -0.77 16.73
CA THR A 426 -8.27 -0.40 17.81
C THR A 426 -9.52 -1.23 17.67
N ILE A 427 -9.79 -2.07 18.65
CA ILE A 427 -11.05 -2.82 18.73
C ILE A 427 -12.10 -1.89 19.34
N LEU A 428 -13.21 -1.72 18.64
CA LEU A 428 -14.32 -0.89 19.02
C LEU A 428 -15.53 -1.79 19.33
N ARG A 429 -16.42 -1.31 20.18
CA ARG A 429 -17.67 -1.99 20.54
C ARG A 429 -18.79 -0.99 20.52
N GLY A 430 -19.91 -1.37 19.89
CA GLY A 430 -21.08 -0.51 19.75
C GLY A 430 -22.28 -1.29 19.21
N ASP A 431 -23.44 -0.70 19.32
CA ASP A 431 -24.69 -1.17 18.72
C ASP A 431 -24.88 -0.49 17.36
N TRP A 432 -24.28 -1.10 16.31
CA TRP A 432 -24.19 -0.48 14.99
C TRP A 432 -25.48 -0.48 14.18
N ASP A 433 -26.45 -1.34 14.53
CA ASP A 433 -27.73 -1.46 13.83
C ASP A 433 -28.96 -1.09 14.68
N GLY A 434 -28.73 -0.76 15.96
CA GLY A 434 -29.78 -0.32 16.87
C GLY A 434 -30.68 -1.45 17.38
N ASP A 435 -30.19 -2.71 17.36
CA ASP A 435 -30.94 -3.88 17.82
C ASP A 435 -30.78 -4.12 19.33
N GLY A 436 -29.99 -3.32 20.02
CA GLY A 436 -29.66 -3.43 21.45
C GLY A 436 -28.51 -4.39 21.73
N THR A 437 -27.90 -5.00 20.72
CA THR A 437 -26.78 -5.92 20.86
C THR A 437 -25.47 -5.24 20.55
N VAL A 438 -24.56 -5.15 21.55
CA VAL A 438 -23.22 -4.61 21.35
C VAL A 438 -22.37 -5.60 20.55
N SER A 439 -21.87 -5.16 19.41
CA SER A 439 -21.03 -5.94 18.52
C SER A 439 -19.66 -5.27 18.27
N TYR A 440 -18.84 -5.81 17.39
CA TYR A 440 -17.46 -5.38 17.22
C TYR A 440 -17.23 -4.58 15.94
N ALA A 441 -16.30 -3.61 16.03
CA ALA A 441 -15.63 -3.05 14.85
C ALA A 441 -14.13 -3.03 15.08
N VAL A 442 -13.36 -3.02 13.99
CA VAL A 442 -11.90 -2.95 14.02
C VAL A 442 -11.47 -1.76 13.21
N ARG A 443 -10.70 -0.88 13.82
CA ARG A 443 -10.01 0.20 13.14
C ARG A 443 -8.53 -0.15 12.92
N LEU A 444 -8.11 -0.04 11.65
CA LEU A 444 -6.72 -0.12 11.22
C LEU A 444 -6.40 1.15 10.41
N GLY A 445 -5.58 2.00 10.97
CA GLY A 445 -5.30 3.30 10.37
C GLY A 445 -6.57 4.14 10.20
N THR A 446 -6.95 4.45 8.96
CA THR A 446 -8.19 5.16 8.64
C THR A 446 -9.38 4.24 8.42
N ARG A 447 -9.15 2.94 8.13
CA ARG A 447 -10.22 2.00 7.82
C ARG A 447 -10.85 1.42 9.07
N VAL A 448 -12.18 1.37 9.08
CA VAL A 448 -12.96 0.71 10.13
C VAL A 448 -13.89 -0.31 9.49
N VAL A 449 -13.87 -1.53 10.01
CA VAL A 449 -14.71 -2.65 9.55
C VAL A 449 -15.67 -3.02 10.68
N PHE A 450 -16.96 -3.09 10.39
CA PHE A 450 -18.04 -3.31 11.36
C PHE A 450 -18.69 -4.68 11.20
N TYR A 451 -19.08 -5.25 12.32
CA TYR A 451 -19.81 -6.52 12.43
C TYR A 451 -21.03 -6.35 13.32
N ASN A 452 -22.17 -6.96 12.98
CA ASN A 452 -23.37 -6.98 13.84
C ASN A 452 -23.57 -8.32 14.55
N GLU A 453 -22.68 -9.27 14.33
CA GLU A 453 -22.76 -10.59 14.95
C GLU A 453 -21.43 -10.92 15.66
N ASN A 454 -21.53 -11.45 16.89
CA ASN A 454 -20.40 -11.86 17.70
C ASN A 454 -20.12 -13.36 17.49
N ARG A 455 -19.76 -13.75 16.27
CA ARG A 455 -19.41 -15.14 15.91
C ARG A 455 -18.26 -15.18 14.91
N THR A 456 -17.58 -16.29 14.84
CA THR A 456 -16.34 -16.48 14.06
C THR A 456 -16.49 -16.09 12.58
N HIS A 457 -17.59 -16.42 11.94
CA HIS A 457 -17.85 -16.12 10.53
C HIS A 457 -18.90 -15.01 10.35
N ALA A 458 -18.91 -14.03 11.26
CA ALA A 458 -19.79 -12.88 11.10
C ALA A 458 -19.50 -12.14 9.78
N PRO A 459 -20.54 -11.78 9.02
CA PRO A 459 -20.33 -10.99 7.81
C PRO A 459 -19.91 -9.56 8.18
N VAL A 460 -19.11 -8.96 7.32
CA VAL A 460 -18.84 -7.51 7.37
C VAL A 460 -20.11 -6.79 6.95
N VAL A 461 -20.63 -5.93 7.82
CA VAL A 461 -21.85 -5.15 7.53
C VAL A 461 -21.56 -3.78 6.96
N ALA A 462 -20.40 -3.20 7.34
CA ALA A 462 -19.92 -1.96 6.78
C ALA A 462 -18.40 -1.90 6.85
N ALA A 463 -17.80 -1.17 5.92
CA ALA A 463 -16.39 -0.83 5.96
C ALA A 463 -16.22 0.62 5.47
N VAL A 464 -15.66 1.46 6.32
CA VAL A 464 -15.52 2.90 6.03
C VAL A 464 -14.08 3.33 6.22
N SER A 465 -13.69 4.38 5.51
CA SER A 465 -12.39 5.05 5.72
C SER A 465 -12.65 6.43 6.31
N LEU A 466 -12.12 6.70 7.50
CA LEU A 466 -12.42 7.89 8.28
C LEU A 466 -11.16 8.50 8.91
N GLY A 467 -11.01 9.80 8.75
CA GLY A 467 -10.02 10.58 9.47
C GLY A 467 -8.58 10.27 9.09
N ARG A 468 -7.68 10.41 10.06
CA ARG A 468 -6.25 10.08 9.98
C ARG A 468 -5.93 8.96 10.98
N PRO A 469 -4.87 8.18 10.75
CA PRO A 469 -4.47 7.12 11.70
C PRO A 469 -4.26 7.64 13.13
N SER A 470 -3.78 8.87 13.27
CA SER A 470 -3.51 9.54 14.56
C SER A 470 -4.76 10.07 15.28
N ASP A 471 -5.93 10.10 14.64
CA ASP A 471 -7.13 10.60 15.30
C ASP A 471 -7.61 9.61 16.37
N ALA A 472 -7.91 10.11 17.58
CA ALA A 472 -8.59 9.30 18.58
C ALA A 472 -10.02 9.00 18.12
N VAL A 473 -10.48 7.76 18.31
CA VAL A 473 -11.82 7.31 17.93
C VAL A 473 -12.67 7.06 19.16
N HIS A 474 -13.91 7.53 19.12
CA HIS A 474 -14.93 7.33 20.14
C HIS A 474 -16.18 6.74 19.50
N VAL A 475 -16.89 5.91 20.26
CA VAL A 475 -18.13 5.25 19.84
C VAL A 475 -19.29 5.81 20.63
N GLY A 476 -20.44 6.02 20.02
CA GLY A 476 -21.65 6.47 20.66
C GLY A 476 -22.76 6.80 19.69
N ASP A 477 -23.98 6.89 20.20
CA ASP A 477 -25.14 7.41 19.48
C ASP A 477 -25.12 8.95 19.56
N TRP A 478 -24.56 9.59 18.53
CA TRP A 478 -24.29 11.04 18.51
C TRP A 478 -25.47 11.87 18.00
N ASP A 479 -26.46 11.25 17.36
CA ASP A 479 -27.62 11.91 16.80
C ASP A 479 -28.97 11.42 17.40
N GLY A 480 -28.91 10.44 18.30
CA GLY A 480 -30.05 9.96 19.06
C GLY A 480 -30.99 9.03 18.25
N ASP A 481 -30.46 8.39 17.19
CA ASP A 481 -31.25 7.48 16.35
C ASP A 481 -31.28 6.02 16.87
N GLY A 482 -30.57 5.78 17.99
CA GLY A 482 -30.47 4.46 18.62
C GLY A 482 -29.36 3.58 18.06
N ARG A 483 -28.50 4.10 17.18
CA ARG A 483 -27.34 3.42 16.61
C ARG A 483 -26.04 4.08 17.01
N ASP A 484 -25.09 3.27 17.40
CA ASP A 484 -23.75 3.77 17.64
C ASP A 484 -23.03 4.05 16.33
N THR A 485 -22.34 5.18 16.28
CA THR A 485 -21.46 5.60 15.19
C THR A 485 -20.14 6.10 15.71
N LEU A 486 -19.27 6.65 14.87
CA LEU A 486 -17.93 7.06 15.27
C LEU A 486 -17.79 8.59 15.40
N ALA A 487 -17.06 9.01 16.42
CA ALA A 487 -16.53 10.35 16.53
C ALA A 487 -15.00 10.31 16.48
N LEU A 488 -14.39 11.14 15.64
CA LEU A 488 -12.95 11.26 15.52
C LEU A 488 -12.48 12.55 16.19
N GLN A 489 -11.54 12.45 17.11
CA GLN A 489 -10.97 13.60 17.80
C GLN A 489 -9.55 13.88 17.32
N ARG A 490 -9.33 15.10 16.86
CA ARG A 490 -8.03 15.64 16.46
C ARG A 490 -7.75 16.93 17.24
N GLY A 491 -6.95 16.83 18.29
CA GLY A 491 -6.74 17.94 19.21
C GLY A 491 -8.08 18.41 19.81
N GLN A 492 -8.47 19.66 19.56
CA GLN A 492 -9.75 20.22 20.04
C GLN A 492 -10.92 20.06 19.05
N ARG A 493 -10.70 19.42 17.91
CA ARG A 493 -11.74 19.21 16.89
C ARG A 493 -12.31 17.80 17.01
N VAL A 494 -13.63 17.70 16.91
CA VAL A 494 -14.34 16.42 16.84
C VAL A 494 -15.13 16.37 15.53
N LEU A 495 -15.01 15.26 14.81
CA LEU A 495 -15.73 14.98 13.59
C LEU A 495 -16.69 13.82 13.89
N LEU A 496 -17.98 14.02 13.71
CA LEU A 496 -19.00 13.00 13.94
C LEU A 496 -19.37 12.32 12.63
N GLN A 497 -19.46 11.01 12.66
CA GLN A 497 -20.11 10.22 11.64
C GLN A 497 -21.55 9.92 12.10
N THR A 498 -22.52 10.17 11.25
CA THR A 498 -23.96 9.92 11.56
C THR A 498 -24.55 8.80 10.71
N ASP A 499 -23.74 8.12 9.88
CA ASP A 499 -24.19 7.02 9.02
C ASP A 499 -23.00 6.12 8.68
N LEU A 500 -23.14 4.81 8.84
CA LEU A 500 -22.14 3.81 8.50
C LEU A 500 -22.06 3.53 6.99
N SER A 501 -23.03 3.99 6.20
CA SER A 501 -23.06 3.77 4.75
C SER A 501 -22.18 4.74 3.96
N SER A 502 -21.59 5.76 4.61
CA SER A 502 -20.84 6.80 3.91
C SER A 502 -19.33 6.61 4.03
N SER A 503 -18.65 6.44 2.89
CA SER A 503 -17.23 6.73 2.74
C SER A 503 -17.03 8.25 2.92
N ALA A 504 -16.84 8.70 4.15
CA ALA A 504 -16.62 10.11 4.44
C ALA A 504 -15.17 10.47 4.14
N THR A 505 -14.91 10.90 2.91
CA THR A 505 -13.71 11.66 2.60
C THR A 505 -13.78 12.99 3.35
N THR A 506 -12.99 13.15 4.40
CA THR A 506 -12.93 14.37 5.20
C THR A 506 -12.27 15.50 4.41
N ARG A 507 -13.03 16.20 3.59
CA ARG A 507 -12.71 17.58 3.21
C ARG A 507 -13.44 18.51 4.17
N GLY A 508 -12.85 18.82 5.31
CA GLY A 508 -13.35 19.77 6.29
C GLY A 508 -12.60 21.07 6.25
N GLN A 509 -12.94 22.00 5.39
CA GLN A 509 -12.73 23.41 5.69
C GLN A 509 -13.94 23.92 6.50
N PRO A 510 -13.76 24.72 7.57
CA PRO A 510 -14.86 25.25 8.36
C PRO A 510 -15.57 26.36 7.55
N ARG A 511 -16.69 26.05 6.94
CA ARG A 511 -17.62 27.08 6.46
C ARG A 511 -18.48 27.55 7.64
N ARG A 512 -18.44 28.84 7.92
CA ARG A 512 -19.36 29.52 8.86
C ARG A 512 -20.82 29.19 8.51
N PRO A 513 -21.70 28.94 9.49
CA PRO A 513 -23.10 28.63 9.24
C PRO A 513 -23.81 29.86 8.65
N ARG A 514 -24.43 29.68 7.49
CA ARG A 514 -25.50 30.57 7.02
C ARG A 514 -26.82 30.05 7.60
N GLN A 515 -27.54 30.95 8.25
CA GLN A 515 -28.90 30.70 8.70
C GLN A 515 -29.82 30.46 7.50
N GLY A 516 -30.66 29.44 7.61
CA GLY A 516 -31.87 29.22 6.81
C GLY A 516 -31.67 28.46 5.49
N ALA A 517 -31.88 27.14 5.51
CA ALA A 517 -32.50 26.42 4.39
C ALA A 517 -32.98 25.03 4.88
N GLN A 518 -34.21 24.72 4.55
CA GLN A 518 -34.89 23.46 4.83
C GLN A 518 -34.31 22.30 4.02
N ALA A 519 -34.37 21.10 4.62
CA ALA A 519 -33.86 19.85 4.09
C ALA A 519 -34.72 19.29 2.97
N VAL A 520 -34.07 18.79 1.91
CA VAL A 520 -34.54 17.68 1.07
C VAL A 520 -33.32 16.96 0.47
N GLY A 521 -33.27 15.63 0.63
CA GLY A 521 -32.43 14.71 -0.15
C GLY A 521 -31.11 14.33 0.50
N GLY A 522 -30.96 13.04 0.83
CA GLY A 522 -29.85 12.41 1.55
C GLY A 522 -28.46 12.67 0.98
N ARG A 523 -27.61 13.18 1.86
CA ARG A 523 -26.15 13.08 1.85
C ARG A 523 -25.72 13.11 3.30
N ALA A 524 -24.95 12.11 3.71
CA ALA A 524 -24.37 12.07 5.04
C ALA A 524 -23.60 13.37 5.34
N ARG A 525 -23.87 13.97 6.48
CA ARG A 525 -23.23 15.23 6.92
C ARG A 525 -22.37 14.95 8.14
N LEU A 526 -21.10 15.32 8.06
CA LEU A 526 -20.27 15.51 9.24
C LEU A 526 -20.57 16.92 9.78
N SER A 527 -21.03 17.00 11.01
CA SER A 527 -21.26 18.28 11.70
C SER A 527 -20.17 18.49 12.75
N PRO A 528 -19.48 19.63 12.80
CA PRO A 528 -18.56 19.92 13.89
C PRO A 528 -19.35 20.26 15.17
N VAL A 529 -19.14 19.48 16.20
CA VAL A 529 -19.69 19.73 17.56
C VAL A 529 -18.52 19.93 18.50
N THR A 530 -18.57 20.98 19.32
CA THR A 530 -17.61 21.18 20.40
C THR A 530 -18.12 20.44 21.63
N ILE A 531 -17.51 19.29 21.92
CA ILE A 531 -17.78 18.57 23.16
C ILE A 531 -16.66 18.87 24.14
N SER A 532 -17.01 19.32 25.35
CA SER A 532 -16.05 19.45 26.44
C SER A 532 -15.76 18.04 26.98
N VAL A 533 -14.61 17.49 26.63
CA VAL A 533 -14.15 16.20 27.19
C VAL A 533 -13.54 16.46 28.54
N PRO A 534 -13.99 15.80 29.62
CA PRO A 534 -13.32 15.91 30.94
C PRO A 534 -11.90 15.34 30.80
N THR A 535 -10.91 16.14 31.14
CA THR A 535 -9.53 15.67 31.25
C THR A 535 -9.43 14.76 32.46
N GLY A 536 -9.45 13.45 32.25
CA GLY A 536 -9.20 12.44 33.27
C GLY A 536 -7.75 12.53 33.73
N GLY A 537 -7.55 13.13 34.90
CA GLY A 537 -6.27 13.12 35.60
C GLY A 537 -5.93 11.70 36.08
N ALA A 538 -4.70 11.29 35.84
CA ALA A 538 -4.13 10.11 36.45
C ALA A 538 -4.19 10.19 37.96
N GLY A 539 -5.00 9.37 38.63
CA GLY A 539 -5.15 9.27 40.06
C GLY A 539 -4.66 7.93 40.58
N SER A 540 -3.65 7.99 41.43
CA SER A 540 -2.99 6.91 42.14
C SER A 540 -3.93 6.13 43.06
N ARG A 541 -3.56 4.88 43.29
CA ARG A 541 -4.18 3.91 44.22
C ARG A 541 -4.28 4.41 45.66
N GLY A 542 -5.41 4.12 46.33
CA GLY A 542 -5.59 4.15 47.76
C GLY A 542 -6.89 3.46 48.18
N GLY A 543 -6.77 2.48 49.05
CA GLY A 543 -7.82 1.56 49.47
C GLY A 543 -8.82 2.13 50.51
N PRO A 544 -9.73 1.33 51.04
CA PRO A 544 -11.05 1.76 51.52
C PRO A 544 -11.12 2.09 53.00
N GLY A 545 -12.04 3.00 53.35
CA GLY A 545 -12.46 3.28 54.73
C GLY A 545 -13.77 4.07 54.77
N PRO A 546 -14.64 3.93 55.80
CA PRO A 546 -16.05 3.99 55.66
C PRO A 546 -16.73 5.29 56.10
N GLY A 547 -17.90 5.54 55.53
CA GLY A 547 -19.06 6.16 56.11
C GLY A 547 -19.01 7.61 56.59
N ARG A 548 -19.87 8.46 55.96
CA ARG A 548 -20.88 9.29 56.66
C ARG A 548 -21.74 10.07 55.65
N GLU A 549 -23.04 9.95 55.88
CA GLU A 549 -24.08 10.84 55.39
C GLU A 549 -23.84 12.30 55.81
N LEU A 550 -24.43 13.21 55.03
CA LEU A 550 -25.13 14.46 55.42
C LEU A 550 -25.23 15.33 54.14
N ASP A 551 -26.35 15.51 53.65
CA ASP A 551 -27.50 16.43 53.73
C ASP A 551 -27.34 17.73 52.89
N PRO A 552 -28.40 18.09 52.08
CA PRO A 552 -28.33 19.14 51.06
C PRO A 552 -28.81 20.48 51.68
N HIS A 553 -28.15 21.55 51.30
CA HIS A 553 -28.49 22.96 51.41
C HIS A 553 -27.28 23.82 51.82
N ARG A 554 -26.59 24.34 50.84
CA ARG A 554 -26.31 25.80 50.73
C ARG A 554 -25.62 26.11 49.43
#